data_965fd45b1f0dddd130678c5553cc15bd
#
_entry.id   965fd45b1f0dddd130678c5553cc15bd
#
_cell.length_a   1.000
_cell.length_b   1.000
_cell.length_c   1.000
_cell.angle_alpha   90.00
_cell.angle_beta   90.00
_cell.angle_gamma   90.00
#
_symmetry.space_group_name_H-M   'P 1'
#
loop_
_entity.id
_entity.type
_entity.pdbx_description
1 polymer ?
#
loop_
_entity_poly.entity_id
_entity_poly.type
_entity_poly.pdbx_seq_one_letter_code
_entity_poly.pdbx_strand_id
1 'polypeptide(L)'
;FDEGDADFKMQLERINKLSPDAILIWGNAKESALILRQIRKMGMKQAVYGSDRMVSAEFLKIAGKDAEGIVTTSPYNPVADIPKLKAFQTNYYKRFGLKPDVFAAHAYDGMNLIIEAIQKVGLNRVLIRDVLLDLKTFQGYQGVTGKIVLDASWNDIGNIFMAKVKNGKFKFSASPLIKERIQSSKKVGY
;
A
#
# COMPACT_ATOMS: atom_id res chain seq x y z
N PHE A 1 3.73 -1.75 -21.01
CA PHE A 1 4.08 -0.34 -21.22
C PHE A 1 5.33 -0.01 -20.40
N ASP A 2 6.07 0.99 -20.87
CA ASP A 2 7.32 1.39 -20.25
C ASP A 2 7.15 2.66 -19.38
N GLU A 3 8.13 2.91 -18.51
CA GLU A 3 8.16 4.13 -17.71
C GLU A 3 8.29 5.35 -18.64
N GLY A 4 7.43 6.33 -18.43
CA GLY A 4 7.37 7.54 -19.25
C GLY A 4 6.39 7.48 -20.41
N ASP A 5 5.80 6.33 -20.71
CA ASP A 5 4.74 6.23 -21.71
C ASP A 5 3.57 7.16 -21.36
N ALA A 6 2.99 7.80 -22.38
CA ALA A 6 1.87 8.71 -22.21
C ALA A 6 0.64 8.32 -23.04
N ASP A 7 0.79 7.46 -24.04
CA ASP A 7 -0.30 6.97 -24.87
C ASP A 7 -0.43 5.45 -24.78
N PHE A 8 -1.60 5.00 -24.35
CA PHE A 8 -1.94 3.60 -24.10
C PHE A 8 -3.12 3.13 -24.98
N LYS A 9 -3.49 3.95 -25.97
CA LYS A 9 -4.69 3.74 -26.79
C LYS A 9 -4.72 2.34 -27.42
N MET A 10 -3.60 1.93 -28.01
CA MET A 10 -3.53 0.63 -28.70
C MET A 10 -3.76 -0.56 -27.74
N GLN A 11 -3.16 -0.51 -26.55
CA GLN A 11 -3.35 -1.53 -25.51
C GLN A 11 -4.80 -1.53 -25.01
N LEU A 12 -5.36 -0.35 -24.77
CA LEU A 12 -6.73 -0.20 -24.29
C LEU A 12 -7.78 -0.61 -25.32
N GLU A 13 -7.55 -0.38 -26.61
CA GLU A 13 -8.41 -0.87 -27.70
C GLU A 13 -8.43 -2.41 -27.73
N ARG A 14 -7.27 -3.06 -27.55
CA ARG A 14 -7.20 -4.53 -27.47
C ARG A 14 -7.96 -5.06 -26.25
N ILE A 15 -7.78 -4.45 -25.09
CA ILE A 15 -8.49 -4.81 -23.85
C ILE A 15 -10.00 -4.62 -24.04
N ASN A 16 -10.41 -3.49 -24.62
CA ASN A 16 -11.83 -3.18 -24.82
C ASN A 16 -12.54 -4.20 -25.75
N LYS A 17 -11.84 -4.69 -26.79
CA LYS A 17 -12.35 -5.74 -27.69
C LYS A 17 -12.62 -7.07 -26.96
N LEU A 18 -11.89 -7.35 -25.88
CA LEU A 18 -12.08 -8.56 -25.06
C LEU A 18 -13.25 -8.41 -24.08
N SER A 19 -13.78 -7.20 -23.91
CA SER A 19 -14.90 -6.90 -23.02
C SER A 19 -14.75 -7.52 -21.62
N PRO A 20 -13.62 -7.31 -20.91
CA PRO A 20 -13.43 -7.91 -19.58
C PRO A 20 -14.40 -7.31 -18.57
N ASP A 21 -14.68 -8.05 -17.49
CA ASP A 21 -15.52 -7.56 -16.37
C ASP A 21 -14.81 -6.48 -15.57
N ALA A 22 -13.46 -6.52 -15.48
CA ALA A 22 -12.65 -5.59 -14.74
C ALA A 22 -11.28 -5.39 -15.38
N ILE A 23 -10.65 -4.25 -15.05
CA ILE A 23 -9.30 -3.89 -15.49
C ILE A 23 -8.45 -3.66 -14.25
N LEU A 24 -7.31 -4.34 -14.14
CA LEU A 24 -6.30 -4.08 -13.14
C LEU A 24 -5.14 -3.29 -13.76
N ILE A 25 -4.85 -2.10 -13.20
CA ILE A 25 -3.70 -1.29 -13.57
C ILE A 25 -2.58 -1.54 -12.54
N TRP A 26 -1.45 -2.06 -13.02
CA TRP A 26 -0.27 -2.29 -12.18
C TRP A 26 0.90 -1.45 -12.69
N GLY A 27 1.10 -0.28 -12.11
CA GLY A 27 2.11 0.69 -12.56
C GLY A 27 2.33 1.80 -11.55
N ASN A 28 3.25 2.72 -11.86
CA ASN A 28 3.51 3.89 -11.03
C ASN A 28 2.37 4.92 -11.16
N ALA A 29 2.38 5.91 -10.28
CA ALA A 29 1.29 6.87 -10.13
C ALA A 29 0.98 7.62 -11.43
N LYS A 30 2.00 8.11 -12.14
CA LYS A 30 1.86 8.93 -13.35
C LYS A 30 1.22 8.15 -14.50
N GLU A 31 1.83 7.04 -14.88
CA GLU A 31 1.37 6.19 -15.98
C GLU A 31 -0.03 5.64 -15.68
N SER A 32 -0.26 5.18 -14.46
CA SER A 32 -1.56 4.66 -14.02
C SER A 32 -2.67 5.72 -14.12
N ALA A 33 -2.37 6.97 -13.77
CA ALA A 33 -3.31 8.07 -13.90
C ALA A 33 -3.63 8.39 -15.36
N LEU A 34 -2.62 8.35 -16.25
CA LEU A 34 -2.81 8.58 -17.68
C LEU A 34 -3.61 7.44 -18.33
N ILE A 35 -3.34 6.19 -17.98
CA ILE A 35 -4.13 5.02 -18.41
C ILE A 35 -5.58 5.18 -17.98
N LEU A 36 -5.83 5.51 -16.72
CA LEU A 36 -7.19 5.69 -16.20
C LEU A 36 -7.95 6.79 -16.95
N ARG A 37 -7.30 7.92 -17.21
CA ARG A 37 -7.90 9.02 -18.00
C ARG A 37 -8.27 8.55 -19.41
N GLN A 38 -7.42 7.77 -20.06
CA GLN A 38 -7.71 7.22 -21.40
C GLN A 38 -8.85 6.22 -21.36
N ILE A 39 -8.91 5.33 -20.36
CA ILE A 39 -10.05 4.43 -20.12
C ILE A 39 -11.36 5.23 -20.06
N ARG A 40 -11.40 6.30 -19.24
CA ARG A 40 -12.59 7.15 -19.09
C ARG A 40 -12.93 7.90 -20.41
N LYS A 41 -11.93 8.44 -21.10
CA LYS A 41 -12.09 9.14 -22.39
C LYS A 41 -12.63 8.21 -23.49
N MET A 42 -12.24 6.95 -23.48
CA MET A 42 -12.74 5.91 -24.41
C MET A 42 -14.15 5.41 -24.04
N GLY A 43 -14.72 5.88 -22.94
CA GLY A 43 -16.06 5.48 -22.48
C GLY A 43 -16.14 4.05 -21.96
N MET A 44 -15.00 3.42 -21.67
CA MET A 44 -14.94 2.07 -21.09
C MET A 44 -15.60 2.05 -19.71
N LYS A 45 -16.50 1.07 -19.49
CA LYS A 45 -17.38 1.00 -18.30
C LYS A 45 -16.91 -0.01 -17.26
N GLN A 46 -15.87 -0.77 -17.57
CA GLN A 46 -15.33 -1.79 -16.69
C GLN A 46 -14.93 -1.20 -15.32
N ALA A 47 -15.06 -2.00 -14.28
CA ALA A 47 -14.52 -1.68 -12.97
C ALA A 47 -12.99 -1.59 -13.07
N VAL A 48 -12.39 -0.52 -12.52
CA VAL A 48 -10.93 -0.34 -12.55
C VAL A 48 -10.38 -0.48 -11.14
N TYR A 49 -9.41 -1.38 -11.03
CA TYR A 49 -8.63 -1.60 -9.82
C TYR A 49 -7.18 -1.20 -10.05
N GLY A 50 -6.46 -0.90 -8.99
CA GLY A 50 -5.07 -0.49 -9.11
C GLY A 50 -4.14 -1.01 -8.03
N SER A 51 -2.83 -0.86 -8.28
CA SER A 51 -1.79 -1.15 -7.30
C SER A 51 -1.74 -0.09 -6.20
N ASP A 52 -1.05 -0.41 -5.11
CA ASP A 52 -0.77 0.50 -3.99
C ASP A 52 0.00 1.76 -4.40
N ARG A 53 0.82 1.70 -5.47
CA ARG A 53 1.57 2.84 -6.01
C ARG A 53 0.68 3.98 -6.52
N MET A 54 -0.60 3.70 -6.78
CA MET A 54 -1.59 4.71 -7.15
C MET A 54 -2.10 5.51 -5.93
N VAL A 55 -1.84 5.07 -4.70
CA VAL A 55 -2.28 5.76 -3.48
C VAL A 55 -1.36 6.95 -3.17
N SER A 56 -1.43 7.99 -3.99
CA SER A 56 -0.57 9.17 -3.89
C SER A 56 -1.30 10.46 -4.27
N ALA A 57 -0.77 11.59 -3.80
CA ALA A 57 -1.26 12.91 -4.21
C ALA A 57 -0.99 13.19 -5.70
N GLU A 58 0.10 12.66 -6.25
CA GLU A 58 0.45 12.77 -7.66
C GLU A 58 -0.61 12.10 -8.54
N PHE A 59 -0.99 10.85 -8.22
CA PHE A 59 -2.06 10.15 -8.94
C PHE A 59 -3.35 10.95 -8.95
N LEU A 60 -3.81 11.42 -7.79
CA LEU A 60 -5.04 12.22 -7.70
C LEU A 60 -4.95 13.53 -8.49
N LYS A 61 -3.78 14.18 -8.48
CA LYS A 61 -3.56 15.43 -9.22
C LYS A 61 -3.66 15.20 -10.74
N ILE A 62 -3.06 14.12 -11.26
CA ILE A 62 -3.02 13.83 -12.70
C ILE A 62 -4.36 13.26 -13.17
N ALA A 63 -4.94 12.30 -12.45
CA ALA A 63 -6.20 11.66 -12.81
C ALA A 63 -7.41 12.59 -12.61
N GLY A 64 -7.35 13.50 -11.65
CA GLY A 64 -8.44 14.44 -11.36
C GLY A 64 -9.77 13.73 -11.09
N LYS A 65 -10.84 14.19 -11.74
CA LYS A 65 -12.19 13.60 -11.61
C LYS A 65 -12.28 12.14 -12.10
N ASP A 66 -11.38 11.75 -12.99
CA ASP A 66 -11.36 10.40 -13.57
C ASP A 66 -10.93 9.33 -12.52
N ALA A 67 -10.31 9.76 -11.42
CA ALA A 67 -9.95 8.89 -10.30
C ALA A 67 -11.17 8.41 -9.50
N GLU A 68 -12.34 9.07 -9.62
CA GLU A 68 -13.49 8.75 -8.79
C GLU A 68 -13.92 7.29 -8.95
N GLY A 69 -14.13 6.63 -7.82
CA GLY A 69 -14.58 5.24 -7.76
C GLY A 69 -13.49 4.17 -7.92
N ILE A 70 -12.23 4.55 -8.26
CA ILE A 70 -11.15 3.56 -8.34
C ILE A 70 -10.90 2.93 -6.98
N VAL A 71 -10.57 1.65 -7.00
CA VAL A 71 -10.23 0.87 -5.80
C VAL A 71 -8.80 0.32 -5.96
N THR A 72 -7.99 0.50 -4.92
CA THR A 72 -6.60 0.02 -4.89
C THR A 72 -6.32 -0.70 -3.58
N THR A 73 -5.26 -1.50 -3.54
CA THR A 73 -4.67 -1.95 -2.27
C THR A 73 -3.82 -0.85 -1.66
N SER A 74 -3.59 -0.91 -0.36
CA SER A 74 -2.63 -0.04 0.33
C SER A 74 -2.05 -0.75 1.55
N PRO A 75 -0.72 -0.83 1.69
CA PRO A 75 -0.08 -1.35 2.90
C PRO A 75 -0.06 -0.33 4.04
N TYR A 76 -0.56 0.89 3.82
CA TYR A 76 -0.58 1.98 4.77
C TYR A 76 -1.95 2.64 4.86
N ASN A 77 -2.45 2.81 6.08
CA ASN A 77 -3.66 3.59 6.35
C ASN A 77 -3.31 4.84 7.16
N PRO A 78 -3.20 6.02 6.54
CA PRO A 78 -2.81 7.27 7.21
C PRO A 78 -3.82 7.78 8.24
N VAL A 79 -5.00 7.20 8.29
CA VAL A 79 -6.07 7.57 9.24
C VAL A 79 -6.36 6.47 10.26
N ALA A 80 -5.48 5.48 10.38
CA ALA A 80 -5.61 4.43 11.39
C ALA A 80 -5.48 5.02 12.80
N ASP A 81 -6.24 4.47 13.74
CA ASP A 81 -6.19 4.91 15.14
C ASP A 81 -5.02 4.22 15.88
N ILE A 82 -3.81 4.61 15.51
CA ILE A 82 -2.55 4.14 16.10
C ILE A 82 -1.84 5.34 16.73
N PRO A 83 -1.66 5.38 18.06
CA PRO A 83 -1.00 6.52 18.74
C PRO A 83 0.38 6.85 18.17
N LYS A 84 1.18 5.81 17.86
CA LYS A 84 2.51 5.93 17.24
C LYS A 84 2.46 6.59 15.86
N LEU A 85 1.42 6.30 15.07
CA LEU A 85 1.18 6.94 13.77
C LEU A 85 0.90 8.43 13.92
N LYS A 86 0.04 8.81 14.86
CA LYS A 86 -0.28 10.23 15.11
C LYS A 86 0.96 11.03 15.54
N ALA A 87 1.77 10.47 16.42
CA ALA A 87 3.03 11.07 16.84
C ALA A 87 4.03 11.21 15.67
N PHE A 88 4.19 10.16 14.86
CA PHE A 88 5.02 10.18 13.66
C PHE A 88 4.57 11.27 12.69
N GLN A 89 3.29 11.32 12.35
CA GLN A 89 2.74 12.32 11.41
C GLN A 89 2.98 13.74 11.90
N THR A 90 2.79 13.98 13.20
CA THR A 90 3.03 15.30 13.83
C THR A 90 4.50 15.70 13.74
N ASN A 91 5.41 14.80 14.11
CA ASN A 91 6.84 15.05 14.10
C ASN A 91 7.41 15.21 12.69
N TYR A 92 6.92 14.37 11.75
CA TYR A 92 7.28 14.47 10.34
C TYR A 92 6.88 15.82 9.76
N TYR A 93 5.64 16.25 10.01
CA TYR A 93 5.15 17.56 9.55
C TYR A 93 5.95 18.74 10.15
N LYS A 94 6.25 18.67 11.44
CA LYS A 94 7.09 19.70 12.10
C LYS A 94 8.47 19.82 11.47
N ARG A 95 9.05 18.67 11.05
CA ARG A 95 10.41 18.64 10.51
C ARG A 95 10.48 19.02 9.02
N PHE A 96 9.51 18.60 8.23
CA PHE A 96 9.59 18.67 6.76
C PHE A 96 8.53 19.59 6.13
N GLY A 97 7.53 20.07 6.88
CA GLY A 97 6.41 20.88 6.37
C GLY A 97 5.44 20.10 5.47
N LEU A 98 5.59 18.78 5.39
CA LEU A 98 4.82 17.89 4.52
C LEU A 98 4.18 16.76 5.33
N LYS A 99 3.07 16.21 4.85
CA LYS A 99 2.51 14.97 5.41
C LYS A 99 3.32 13.78 4.93
N PRO A 100 3.61 12.79 5.80
CA PRO A 100 4.29 11.58 5.38
C PRO A 100 3.38 10.77 4.44
N ASP A 101 4.00 10.22 3.39
CA ASP A 101 3.38 9.25 2.49
C ASP A 101 3.66 7.80 2.93
N VAL A 102 3.26 6.84 2.11
CA VAL A 102 3.48 5.42 2.35
C VAL A 102 4.98 5.08 2.45
N PHE A 103 5.81 5.70 1.62
CA PHE A 103 7.25 5.44 1.59
C PHE A 103 7.95 5.96 2.85
N ALA A 104 7.61 7.17 3.29
CA ALA A 104 8.12 7.75 4.54
C ALA A 104 7.73 6.88 5.75
N ALA A 105 6.50 6.38 5.79
CA ALA A 105 6.01 5.54 6.89
C ALA A 105 6.76 4.19 6.94
N HIS A 106 6.93 3.51 5.78
CA HIS A 106 7.66 2.24 5.73
C HIS A 106 9.15 2.39 5.97
N ALA A 107 9.78 3.46 5.47
CA ALA A 107 11.19 3.74 5.77
C ALA A 107 11.42 4.00 7.27
N TYR A 108 10.49 4.72 7.92
CA TYR A 108 10.53 4.94 9.36
C TYR A 108 10.40 3.61 10.13
N ASP A 109 9.44 2.78 9.77
CA ASP A 109 9.24 1.49 10.42
C ASP A 109 10.39 0.52 10.16
N GLY A 110 10.89 0.45 8.92
CA GLY A 110 12.04 -0.40 8.58
C GLY A 110 13.29 -0.06 9.36
N MET A 111 13.59 1.24 9.53
CA MET A 111 14.73 1.67 10.36
C MET A 111 14.52 1.32 11.84
N ASN A 112 13.34 1.56 12.40
CA ASN A 112 13.08 1.22 13.79
C ASN A 112 13.08 -0.30 14.04
N LEU A 113 12.63 -1.09 13.08
CA LEU A 113 12.72 -2.55 13.11
C LEU A 113 14.18 -3.03 13.23
N ILE A 114 15.06 -2.45 12.42
CA ILE A 114 16.51 -2.74 12.46
C ILE A 114 17.12 -2.29 13.79
N ILE A 115 16.76 -1.10 14.28
CA ILE A 115 17.25 -0.58 15.58
C ILE A 115 16.83 -1.53 16.71
N GLU A 116 15.59 -1.99 16.74
CA GLU A 116 15.12 -2.93 17.76
C GLU A 116 15.86 -4.27 17.70
N ALA A 117 16.13 -4.79 16.50
CA ALA A 117 16.93 -5.98 16.33
C ALA A 117 18.37 -5.79 16.84
N ILE A 118 19.02 -4.65 16.53
CA ILE A 118 20.36 -4.31 17.02
C ILE A 118 20.39 -4.22 18.55
N GLN A 119 19.38 -3.61 19.16
CA GLN A 119 19.28 -3.51 20.63
C GLN A 119 19.19 -4.91 21.30
N LYS A 120 18.61 -5.90 20.62
CA LYS A 120 18.50 -7.25 21.14
C LYS A 120 19.78 -8.07 21.01
N VAL A 121 20.49 -7.95 19.89
CA VAL A 121 21.59 -8.87 19.54
C VAL A 121 22.91 -8.20 19.20
N GLY A 122 23.00 -6.87 19.32
CA GLY A 122 24.20 -6.09 18.99
C GLY A 122 24.39 -5.93 17.47
N LEU A 123 25.54 -5.34 17.08
CA LEU A 123 25.91 -5.07 15.68
C LEU A 123 26.46 -6.32 14.98
N ASN A 124 25.69 -7.39 14.94
CA ASN A 124 26.03 -8.62 14.23
C ASN A 124 24.96 -8.92 13.16
N ARG A 125 25.37 -8.85 11.88
CA ARG A 125 24.44 -9.00 10.75
C ARG A 125 23.72 -10.35 10.73
N VAL A 126 24.40 -11.43 11.14
CA VAL A 126 23.81 -12.78 11.17
C VAL A 126 22.74 -12.84 12.27
N LEU A 127 23.06 -12.39 13.47
CA LEU A 127 22.13 -12.38 14.60
C LEU A 127 20.95 -11.42 14.34
N ILE A 128 21.18 -10.26 13.72
CA ILE A 128 20.11 -9.33 13.33
C ILE A 128 19.15 -10.03 12.36
N ARG A 129 19.66 -10.68 11.32
CA ARG A 129 18.85 -11.45 10.37
C ARG A 129 18.04 -12.53 11.09
N ASP A 130 18.70 -13.30 11.93
CA ASP A 130 18.08 -14.45 12.58
C ASP A 130 16.97 -14.02 13.56
N VAL A 131 17.18 -12.94 14.34
CA VAL A 131 16.17 -12.44 15.25
C VAL A 131 14.96 -11.85 14.52
N LEU A 132 15.14 -11.25 13.36
CA LEU A 132 14.03 -10.71 12.56
C LEU A 132 13.11 -11.82 12.01
N LEU A 133 13.63 -13.04 11.82
CA LEU A 133 12.88 -14.22 11.38
C LEU A 133 12.37 -15.08 12.52
N ASP A 134 12.91 -14.91 13.72
CA ASP A 134 12.47 -15.68 14.87
C ASP A 134 11.18 -15.13 15.48
N LEU A 135 10.05 -15.60 14.99
CA LEU A 135 8.71 -15.21 15.48
C LEU A 135 8.47 -15.55 16.96
N LYS A 136 9.30 -16.41 17.58
CA LYS A 136 9.20 -16.72 19.02
C LYS A 136 9.78 -15.61 19.89
N THR A 137 10.92 -15.04 19.47
CA THR A 137 11.62 -13.95 20.17
C THR A 137 11.23 -12.57 19.66
N PHE A 138 10.91 -12.47 18.36
CA PHE A 138 10.50 -11.25 17.69
C PHE A 138 9.08 -11.43 17.16
N GLN A 139 8.09 -11.28 18.03
CA GLN A 139 6.66 -11.46 17.69
C GLN A 139 6.11 -10.42 16.71
N GLY A 140 6.97 -9.82 15.91
CA GLY A 140 6.69 -8.73 15.00
C GLY A 140 6.92 -7.35 15.64
N TYR A 141 7.04 -6.33 14.80
CA TYR A 141 7.26 -4.95 15.19
C TYR A 141 5.98 -4.15 15.10
N GLN A 142 5.60 -3.45 16.16
CA GLN A 142 4.46 -2.52 16.13
C GLN A 142 4.93 -1.18 15.59
N GLY A 143 4.76 -0.99 14.28
CA GLY A 143 5.11 0.20 13.55
C GLY A 143 3.99 1.23 13.44
N VAL A 144 4.25 2.28 12.68
CA VAL A 144 3.26 3.31 12.29
C VAL A 144 2.39 2.82 11.13
N THR A 145 2.87 1.84 10.35
CA THR A 145 2.10 1.19 9.27
C THR A 145 1.20 0.07 9.79
N GLY A 146 1.39 -0.35 11.04
CA GLY A 146 0.71 -1.46 11.67
C GLY A 146 1.71 -2.46 12.27
N LYS A 147 1.26 -3.67 12.52
CA LYS A 147 2.14 -4.75 12.98
C LYS A 147 2.84 -5.36 11.78
N ILE A 148 4.18 -5.27 11.75
CA ILE A 148 5.05 -5.87 10.74
C ILE A 148 5.50 -7.24 11.23
N VAL A 149 5.25 -8.28 10.43
CA VAL A 149 5.66 -9.66 10.70
C VAL A 149 6.26 -10.23 9.43
N LEU A 150 7.51 -10.66 9.48
CA LEU A 150 8.18 -11.25 8.32
C LEU A 150 7.97 -12.76 8.30
N ASP A 151 7.58 -13.31 7.16
CA ASP A 151 7.54 -14.75 6.93
C ASP A 151 8.94 -15.31 6.57
N ALA A 152 9.03 -16.63 6.38
CA ALA A 152 10.29 -17.31 6.02
C ALA A 152 10.87 -16.85 4.66
N SER A 153 10.08 -16.21 3.83
CA SER A 153 10.49 -15.65 2.53
C SER A 153 10.73 -14.14 2.59
N TRP A 154 10.80 -13.55 3.79
CA TRP A 154 11.02 -12.13 4.06
C TRP A 154 9.88 -11.21 3.59
N ASN A 155 8.70 -11.75 3.35
CA ASN A 155 7.55 -10.92 3.06
C ASN A 155 6.93 -10.42 4.35
N ASP A 156 6.53 -9.14 4.37
CA ASP A 156 5.66 -8.64 5.43
C ASP A 156 4.25 -9.21 5.20
N ILE A 157 3.79 -10.00 6.16
CA ILE A 157 2.43 -10.58 6.18
C ILE A 157 1.45 -9.73 6.99
N GLY A 158 1.80 -8.47 7.21
CA GLY A 158 0.98 -7.49 7.92
C GLY A 158 -0.33 -7.12 7.22
N ASN A 159 -0.95 -6.07 7.69
CA ASN A 159 -2.28 -5.66 7.23
C ASN A 159 -2.22 -4.97 5.86
N ILE A 160 -3.10 -5.39 4.95
CA ILE A 160 -3.38 -4.69 3.71
C ILE A 160 -4.76 -4.04 3.83
N PHE A 161 -4.85 -2.78 3.42
CA PHE A 161 -6.08 -2.00 3.36
C PHE A 161 -6.57 -1.89 1.93
N MET A 162 -7.86 -1.61 1.78
CA MET A 162 -8.42 -1.16 0.52
C MET A 162 -8.54 0.37 0.55
N ALA A 163 -8.09 1.03 -0.50
CA ALA A 163 -8.21 2.47 -0.67
C ALA A 163 -9.12 2.75 -1.86
N LYS A 164 -10.25 3.45 -1.62
CA LYS A 164 -11.20 3.85 -2.67
C LYS A 164 -11.20 5.36 -2.79
N VAL A 165 -11.14 5.87 -4.01
CA VAL A 165 -11.32 7.32 -4.25
C VAL A 165 -12.81 7.65 -4.15
N LYS A 166 -13.12 8.59 -3.25
CA LYS A 166 -14.47 9.16 -3.06
C LYS A 166 -14.35 10.66 -2.80
N ASN A 167 -15.03 11.46 -3.61
CA ASN A 167 -14.96 12.92 -3.59
C ASN A 167 -13.51 13.43 -3.71
N GLY A 168 -12.76 12.88 -4.66
CA GLY A 168 -11.37 13.24 -4.93
C GLY A 168 -10.35 12.90 -3.85
N LYS A 169 -10.69 12.04 -2.87
CA LYS A 169 -9.81 11.64 -1.77
C LYS A 169 -9.84 10.13 -1.56
N PHE A 170 -8.72 9.54 -1.18
CA PHE A 170 -8.68 8.16 -0.75
C PHE A 170 -9.41 7.97 0.58
N LYS A 171 -10.30 6.99 0.62
CA LYS A 171 -10.96 6.47 1.82
C LYS A 171 -10.48 5.04 2.04
N PHE A 172 -10.01 4.76 3.26
CA PHE A 172 -9.39 3.49 3.62
C PHE A 172 -10.39 2.61 4.38
N SER A 173 -10.34 1.30 4.10
CA SER A 173 -11.08 0.27 4.83
C SER A 173 -10.21 -0.97 4.99
N ALA A 174 -10.53 -1.82 5.98
CA ALA A 174 -9.87 -3.11 6.11
C ALA A 174 -10.13 -3.96 4.85
N SER A 175 -9.12 -4.72 4.42
CA SER A 175 -9.29 -5.69 3.34
C SER A 175 -10.27 -6.79 3.76
N PRO A 176 -11.21 -7.21 2.88
CA PRO A 176 -12.10 -8.34 3.15
C PRO A 176 -11.34 -9.62 3.49
N LEU A 177 -10.21 -9.87 2.83
CA LEU A 177 -9.37 -11.06 3.05
C LEU A 177 -8.80 -11.16 4.46
N ILE A 178 -8.62 -10.03 5.16
CA ILE A 178 -8.16 -10.03 6.56
C ILE A 178 -9.27 -10.54 7.49
N LYS A 179 -10.54 -10.23 7.21
CA LYS A 179 -11.67 -10.72 8.00
C LYS A 179 -11.77 -12.25 7.95
N GLU A 180 -11.55 -12.84 6.78
CA GLU A 180 -11.58 -14.30 6.61
C GLU A 180 -10.38 -14.97 7.29
N ARG A 181 -9.17 -14.41 7.22
CA ARG A 181 -7.98 -14.92 7.94
C ARG A 181 -8.18 -14.88 9.45
N ILE A 182 -8.73 -13.79 10.00
CA ILE A 182 -9.01 -13.67 11.44
C ILE A 182 -10.09 -14.68 11.87
N GLN A 183 -11.08 -14.95 11.02
CA GLN A 183 -12.11 -15.95 11.31
C GLN A 183 -11.59 -17.38 11.19
N SER A 184 -10.71 -17.68 10.24
CA SER A 184 -10.11 -18.99 10.09
C SER A 184 -9.09 -19.30 11.18
N SER A 185 -8.28 -18.32 11.63
CA SER A 185 -7.34 -18.52 12.74
C SER A 185 -8.04 -18.70 14.09
N LYS A 186 -9.27 -18.19 14.27
CA LYS A 186 -10.11 -18.48 15.46
C LYS A 186 -10.75 -19.87 15.42
N LYS A 187 -10.85 -20.51 14.25
CA LYS A 187 -11.39 -21.89 14.11
C LYS A 187 -10.33 -22.98 14.24
N VAL A 188 -9.06 -22.65 14.01
CA VAL A 188 -7.91 -23.52 14.26
C VAL A 188 -7.32 -23.03 15.58
N GLY A 189 -7.86 -23.58 16.69
CA GLY A 189 -7.39 -23.26 18.05
C GLY A 189 -5.91 -23.61 18.19
N TYR A 190 -5.07 -22.60 18.34
CA TYR A 190 -3.73 -22.64 18.89
C TYR A 190 -3.69 -21.80 20.15
#